data_eacf8c6a020ede74ab7b3dd73a9f3415
#
_entry.id   eacf8c6a020ede74ab7b3dd73a9f3415
#
_cell.length_a   1.000
_cell.length_b   1.000
_cell.length_c   1.000
_cell.angle_alpha   90.00
_cell.angle_beta   90.00
_cell.angle_gamma   90.00
#
_symmetry.space_group_name_H-M   'P 1'
#
loop_
_entity.id
_entity.type
_entity.pdbx_description
1 polymer ?
#
loop_
_entity_poly.entity_id
_entity_poly.type
_entity_poly.pdbx_seq_one_letter_code
_entity_poly.pdbx_strand_id
1 'polypeptide(L)'
;MKFPRHARLLRSQLDAAPLASVFFLLVIFVMLGTHVYVPGVHVQLPAANDLPGTDRPTVAVALDAGNRLFFENRLITEAELNRRLREAVKNSPEPLTLVVQADGAVTHENLMRLDLLARDAGIREALHAVRPKLVVAPAKP
;
A
#
# COMPACT_ATOMS: atom_id res chain seq x y z
N MET A 1 76.98 -24.65 -10.31
CA MET A 1 76.11 -23.58 -9.83
C MET A 1 74.76 -24.20 -9.43
N LYS A 2 74.43 -24.25 -8.10
CA LYS A 2 73.16 -24.80 -7.61
C LYS A 2 72.28 -23.61 -7.28
N PHE A 3 71.17 -23.48 -7.97
CA PHE A 3 70.18 -22.49 -7.67
C PHE A 3 69.27 -23.00 -6.53
N PRO A 4 69.12 -22.29 -5.41
CA PRO A 4 68.19 -22.69 -4.33
C PRO A 4 66.77 -22.46 -4.81
N ARG A 5 66.01 -23.53 -5.00
CA ARG A 5 64.58 -23.46 -5.25
C ARG A 5 63.87 -23.26 -3.91
N HIS A 6 63.72 -22.02 -3.49
CA HIS A 6 62.74 -21.66 -2.46
C HIS A 6 61.40 -21.34 -3.11
N ALA A 7 60.71 -22.37 -3.56
CA ALA A 7 59.29 -22.24 -3.84
C ALA A 7 58.53 -22.24 -2.51
N ARG A 8 58.29 -21.07 -1.94
CA ARG A 8 57.27 -20.93 -0.91
C ARG A 8 55.92 -21.12 -1.57
N LEU A 9 55.34 -22.30 -1.39
CA LEU A 9 53.92 -22.51 -1.65
C LEU A 9 53.20 -21.61 -0.67
N LEU A 10 52.73 -20.46 -1.17
CA LEU A 10 51.71 -19.67 -0.50
C LEU A 10 50.49 -20.57 -0.35
N ARG A 11 50.37 -21.24 0.79
CA ARG A 11 49.08 -21.79 1.19
C ARG A 11 48.21 -20.60 1.48
N SER A 12 47.58 -20.07 0.42
CA SER A 12 46.48 -19.16 0.53
C SER A 12 45.42 -19.89 1.34
N GLN A 13 45.39 -19.63 2.64
CA GLN A 13 44.19 -19.92 3.41
C GLN A 13 43.11 -19.10 2.74
N LEU A 14 42.18 -19.79 2.06
CA LEU A 14 40.98 -19.17 1.55
C LEU A 14 40.28 -18.55 2.74
N ASP A 15 40.43 -17.24 2.89
CA ASP A 15 39.72 -16.49 3.91
C ASP A 15 38.24 -16.51 3.56
N ALA A 16 37.47 -17.25 4.33
CA ALA A 16 36.01 -17.38 4.11
C ALA A 16 35.23 -16.10 4.50
N ALA A 17 35.90 -15.18 5.21
CA ALA A 17 35.23 -13.97 5.71
C ALA A 17 34.71 -13.07 4.59
N PRO A 18 35.45 -12.78 3.49
CA PRO A 18 34.89 -12.01 2.37
C PRO A 18 33.74 -12.73 1.67
N LEU A 19 33.83 -14.05 1.54
CA LEU A 19 32.75 -14.86 0.95
C LEU A 19 31.49 -14.82 1.79
N ALA A 20 31.62 -14.92 3.12
CA ALA A 20 30.51 -14.82 4.06
C ALA A 20 29.85 -13.44 3.99
N SER A 21 30.62 -12.37 3.85
CA SER A 21 30.10 -11.00 3.71
C SER A 21 29.29 -10.81 2.45
N VAL A 22 29.77 -11.32 1.31
CA VAL A 22 29.05 -11.27 0.04
C VAL A 22 27.77 -12.11 0.11
N PHE A 23 27.83 -13.28 0.71
CA PHE A 23 26.66 -14.13 0.90
C PHE A 23 25.61 -13.45 1.78
N PHE A 24 26.02 -12.80 2.86
CA PHE A 24 25.12 -12.06 3.75
C PHE A 24 24.45 -10.87 3.03
N LEU A 25 25.21 -10.13 2.23
CA LEU A 25 24.66 -9.06 1.37
C LEU A 25 23.63 -9.61 0.39
N LEU A 26 23.89 -10.78 -0.20
CA LEU A 26 22.99 -11.42 -1.14
C LEU A 26 21.69 -11.88 -0.44
N VAL A 27 21.79 -12.43 0.76
CA VAL A 27 20.63 -12.81 1.59
C VAL A 27 19.78 -11.58 1.93
N ILE A 28 20.41 -10.47 2.34
CA ILE A 28 19.70 -9.20 2.62
C ILE A 28 19.02 -8.69 1.34
N PHE A 29 19.70 -8.74 0.20
CA PHE A 29 19.15 -8.30 -1.07
C PHE A 29 17.94 -9.15 -1.49
N VAL A 30 18.03 -10.47 -1.34
CA VAL A 30 16.90 -11.38 -1.58
C VAL A 30 15.76 -11.09 -0.61
N MET A 31 16.05 -10.86 0.66
CA MET A 31 15.05 -10.51 1.67
C MET A 31 14.33 -9.20 1.35
N LEU A 32 15.05 -8.18 0.90
CA LEU A 32 14.46 -6.93 0.44
C LEU A 32 13.65 -7.09 -0.86
N GLY A 33 14.11 -7.96 -1.76
CA GLY A 33 13.42 -8.30 -3.01
C GLY A 33 12.12 -9.08 -2.82
N THR A 34 11.97 -9.79 -1.69
CA THR A 34 10.72 -10.47 -1.33
C THR A 34 9.65 -9.54 -0.75
N HIS A 35 9.96 -8.26 -0.55
CA HIS A 35 8.93 -7.24 -0.36
C HIS A 35 8.10 -7.18 -1.65
N VAL A 36 7.13 -8.08 -1.69
CA VAL A 36 6.23 -8.27 -2.82
C VAL A 36 5.61 -6.91 -3.16
N TYR A 37 5.90 -6.44 -4.36
CA TYR A 37 5.11 -5.41 -5.00
C TYR A 37 3.68 -5.93 -5.07
N VAL A 38 2.84 -5.50 -4.12
CA VAL A 38 1.40 -5.72 -4.21
C VAL A 38 0.92 -4.76 -5.30
N PRO A 39 0.51 -5.27 -6.47
CA PRO A 39 -0.01 -4.39 -7.51
C PRO A 39 -1.16 -3.59 -6.91
N GLY A 40 -1.03 -2.27 -6.89
CA GLY A 40 -2.06 -1.38 -6.42
C GLY A 40 -3.33 -1.56 -7.24
N VAL A 41 -4.47 -1.41 -6.59
CA VAL A 41 -5.77 -1.45 -7.28
C VAL A 41 -5.85 -0.27 -8.24
N HIS A 42 -6.15 -0.55 -9.50
CA HIS A 42 -6.37 0.50 -10.49
C HIS A 42 -7.80 1.01 -10.35
N VAL A 43 -7.95 2.14 -9.65
CA VAL A 43 -9.24 2.81 -9.46
C VAL A 43 -9.23 4.13 -10.20
N GLN A 44 -10.18 4.33 -11.10
CA GLN A 44 -10.38 5.61 -11.78
C GLN A 44 -11.32 6.47 -10.94
N LEU A 45 -10.76 7.30 -10.09
CA LEU A 45 -11.53 8.21 -9.25
C LEU A 45 -12.34 9.22 -10.09
N PRO A 46 -13.58 9.50 -9.71
CA PRO A 46 -14.36 10.57 -10.32
C PRO A 46 -13.66 11.92 -10.14
N ALA A 47 -13.84 12.84 -11.08
CA ALA A 47 -13.24 14.17 -11.01
C ALA A 47 -14.20 15.16 -10.34
N ALA A 48 -13.75 15.81 -9.27
CA ALA A 48 -14.45 16.89 -8.59
C ALA A 48 -13.44 17.94 -8.07
N ASN A 49 -13.94 19.15 -7.81
CA ASN A 49 -13.14 20.23 -7.25
C ASN A 49 -13.61 20.56 -5.83
N ASP A 50 -12.72 21.14 -5.02
CA ASP A 50 -13.01 21.77 -3.72
C ASP A 50 -13.74 20.89 -2.70
N LEU A 51 -13.31 19.62 -2.57
CA LEU A 51 -13.78 18.79 -1.46
C LEU A 51 -12.89 19.01 -0.23
N PRO A 52 -13.48 19.23 0.95
CA PRO A 52 -12.73 19.37 2.17
C PRO A 52 -11.99 18.08 2.50
N GLY A 53 -10.73 18.20 2.90
CA GLY A 53 -9.95 17.12 3.50
C GLY A 53 -10.29 16.93 4.98
N THR A 54 -9.58 16.04 5.64
CA THR A 54 -9.67 15.83 7.08
C THR A 54 -8.27 15.75 7.69
N ASP A 55 -8.12 16.33 8.88
CA ASP A 55 -6.90 16.22 9.69
C ASP A 55 -6.95 15.01 10.64
N ARG A 56 -8.07 14.28 10.66
CA ARG A 56 -8.27 13.12 11.51
C ARG A 56 -7.58 11.89 10.96
N PRO A 57 -7.24 10.91 11.81
CA PRO A 57 -6.72 9.64 11.34
C PRO A 57 -7.71 8.96 10.40
N THR A 58 -7.22 8.48 9.27
CA THR A 58 -8.04 7.94 8.18
C THR A 58 -7.79 6.45 7.97
N VAL A 59 -8.83 5.76 7.55
CA VAL A 59 -8.76 4.38 7.05
C VAL A 59 -9.27 4.36 5.62
N ALA A 60 -8.45 3.86 4.71
CA ALA A 60 -8.79 3.83 3.28
C ALA A 60 -9.36 2.47 2.87
N VAL A 61 -10.46 2.51 2.13
CA VAL A 61 -11.07 1.35 1.47
C VAL A 61 -11.24 1.66 -0.01
N ALA A 62 -10.80 0.76 -0.88
CA ALA A 62 -11.00 0.92 -2.30
C ALA A 62 -12.09 -0.02 -2.82
N LEU A 63 -12.87 0.49 -3.79
CA LEU A 63 -13.92 -0.24 -4.50
C LEU A 63 -13.66 -0.09 -6.00
N ASP A 64 -13.39 -1.22 -6.67
CA ASP A 64 -13.13 -1.20 -8.11
C ASP A 64 -14.40 -1.24 -8.95
N ALA A 65 -14.26 -1.06 -10.26
CA ALA A 65 -15.37 -1.12 -11.22
C ALA A 65 -16.13 -2.47 -11.20
N GLY A 66 -15.53 -3.53 -10.68
CA GLY A 66 -16.14 -4.86 -10.50
C GLY A 66 -16.81 -5.04 -9.14
N ASN A 67 -16.98 -3.98 -8.35
CA ASN A 67 -17.52 -4.00 -6.98
C ASN A 67 -16.72 -4.87 -6.00
N ARG A 68 -15.43 -5.05 -6.25
CA ARG A 68 -14.55 -5.75 -5.34
C ARG A 68 -13.97 -4.79 -4.31
N LEU A 69 -14.07 -5.20 -3.04
CA LEU A 69 -13.57 -4.43 -1.92
C LEU A 69 -12.08 -4.73 -1.67
N PHE A 70 -11.32 -3.67 -1.48
CA PHE A 70 -9.90 -3.76 -1.14
C PHE A 70 -9.60 -2.94 0.10
N PHE A 71 -8.94 -3.58 1.04
CA PHE A 71 -8.45 -2.96 2.27
C PHE A 71 -6.95 -3.26 2.39
N GLU A 72 -6.14 -2.24 2.65
CA GLU A 72 -4.68 -2.37 2.67
C GLU A 72 -4.12 -3.11 1.43
N ASN A 73 -4.65 -2.79 0.26
CA ASN A 73 -4.28 -3.38 -1.04
C ASN A 73 -4.59 -4.89 -1.18
N ARG A 74 -5.44 -5.45 -0.33
CA ARG A 74 -5.87 -6.86 -0.37
C ARG A 74 -7.34 -6.95 -0.65
N LEU A 75 -7.71 -7.89 -1.52
CA LEU A 75 -9.11 -8.24 -1.73
C LEU A 75 -9.71 -8.74 -0.42
N ILE A 76 -10.85 -8.20 -0.03
CA ILE A 76 -11.50 -8.49 1.25
C ILE A 76 -13.00 -8.69 1.05
N THR A 77 -13.62 -9.48 1.91
CA THR A 77 -15.07 -9.62 1.97
C THR A 77 -15.69 -8.56 2.89
N GLU A 78 -16.99 -8.27 2.72
CA GLU A 78 -17.71 -7.31 3.57
C GLU A 78 -17.62 -7.68 5.06
N ALA A 79 -17.75 -8.97 5.39
CA ALA A 79 -17.66 -9.45 6.76
C ALA A 79 -16.28 -9.23 7.39
N GLU A 80 -15.24 -9.52 6.63
CA GLU A 80 -13.85 -9.31 7.06
C GLU A 80 -13.54 -7.82 7.16
N LEU A 81 -14.03 -7.00 6.22
CA LEU A 81 -13.88 -5.55 6.28
C LEU A 81 -14.53 -4.97 7.54
N ASN A 82 -15.76 -5.38 7.87
CA ASN A 82 -16.44 -4.92 9.09
C ASN A 82 -15.62 -5.26 10.34
N ARG A 83 -15.09 -6.50 10.41
CA ARG A 83 -14.23 -6.92 11.52
C ARG A 83 -12.98 -6.03 11.63
N ARG A 84 -12.28 -5.79 10.53
CA ARG A 84 -11.07 -4.97 10.48
C ARG A 84 -11.35 -3.51 10.84
N LEU A 85 -12.44 -2.95 10.36
CA LEU A 85 -12.86 -1.59 10.71
C LEU A 85 -13.16 -1.46 12.20
N ARG A 86 -13.85 -2.43 12.79
CA ARG A 86 -14.10 -2.45 14.24
C ARG A 86 -12.81 -2.55 15.06
N GLU A 87 -11.86 -3.36 14.62
CA GLU A 87 -10.54 -3.45 15.25
C GLU A 87 -9.79 -2.11 15.15
N ALA A 88 -9.81 -1.46 13.98
CA ALA A 88 -9.19 -0.16 13.79
C ALA A 88 -9.81 0.91 14.70
N VAL A 89 -11.16 0.94 14.82
CA VAL A 89 -11.86 1.87 15.71
C VAL A 89 -11.50 1.65 17.18
N LYS A 90 -11.37 0.39 17.60
CA LYS A 90 -10.97 0.07 18.99
C LYS A 90 -9.55 0.48 19.32
N ASN A 91 -8.66 0.39 18.34
CA ASN A 91 -7.23 0.68 18.50
C ASN A 91 -6.90 2.17 18.32
N SER A 92 -7.83 2.95 17.79
CA SER A 92 -7.62 4.38 17.56
C SER A 92 -8.04 5.19 18.80
N PRO A 93 -7.20 6.10 19.29
CA PRO A 93 -7.55 7.02 20.38
C PRO A 93 -8.52 8.12 19.93
N GLU A 94 -8.59 8.39 18.64
CA GLU A 94 -9.42 9.43 18.03
C GLU A 94 -10.45 8.84 17.07
N PRO A 95 -11.55 9.56 16.81
CA PRO A 95 -12.54 9.13 15.82
C PRO A 95 -11.91 8.98 14.45
N LEU A 96 -12.08 7.79 13.84
CA LEU A 96 -11.58 7.52 12.50
C LEU A 96 -12.52 8.07 11.44
N THR A 97 -11.92 8.54 10.34
CA THR A 97 -12.63 8.91 9.11
C THR A 97 -12.35 7.84 8.04
N LEU A 98 -13.41 7.33 7.42
CA LEU A 98 -13.29 6.42 6.28
C LEU A 98 -12.99 7.22 5.01
N VAL A 99 -11.96 6.83 4.28
CA VAL A 99 -11.70 7.36 2.93
C VAL A 99 -12.07 6.30 1.90
N VAL A 100 -13.13 6.55 1.17
CA VAL A 100 -13.61 5.66 0.12
C VAL A 100 -12.99 6.04 -1.21
N GLN A 101 -12.20 5.14 -1.77
CA GLN A 101 -11.61 5.27 -3.11
C GLN A 101 -12.43 4.42 -4.08
N ALA A 102 -13.51 4.96 -4.60
CA ALA A 102 -14.39 4.25 -5.51
C ALA A 102 -14.08 4.59 -6.98
N ASP A 103 -14.14 3.57 -7.84
CA ASP A 103 -14.12 3.79 -9.29
C ASP A 103 -15.40 4.53 -9.75
N GLY A 104 -15.26 5.37 -10.77
CA GLY A 104 -16.39 6.14 -11.31
C GLY A 104 -17.53 5.29 -11.88
N ALA A 105 -17.29 4.00 -12.16
CA ALA A 105 -18.29 3.05 -12.62
C ALA A 105 -19.06 2.37 -11.48
N VAL A 106 -18.65 2.58 -10.22
CA VAL A 106 -19.31 2.01 -9.05
C VAL A 106 -20.70 2.63 -8.88
N THR A 107 -21.69 1.79 -8.62
CA THR A 107 -23.07 2.25 -8.41
C THR A 107 -23.22 2.94 -7.05
N HIS A 108 -24.13 3.90 -6.98
CA HIS A 108 -24.45 4.59 -5.73
C HIS A 108 -24.92 3.62 -4.64
N GLU A 109 -25.62 2.56 -5.01
CA GLU A 109 -26.08 1.53 -4.08
C GLU A 109 -24.90 0.85 -3.36
N ASN A 110 -23.83 0.50 -4.07
CA ASN A 110 -22.65 -0.12 -3.48
C ASN A 110 -21.87 0.85 -2.58
N LEU A 111 -21.83 2.13 -2.93
CA LEU A 111 -21.26 3.17 -2.06
C LEU A 111 -22.05 3.29 -0.76
N MET A 112 -23.39 3.36 -0.83
CA MET A 112 -24.23 3.43 0.36
C MET A 112 -24.11 2.19 1.23
N ARG A 113 -23.99 1.02 0.62
CA ARG A 113 -23.74 -0.23 1.37
C ARG A 113 -22.44 -0.18 2.14
N LEU A 114 -21.37 0.34 1.54
CA LEU A 114 -20.08 0.50 2.19
C LEU A 114 -20.15 1.52 3.34
N ASP A 115 -20.83 2.65 3.14
CA ASP A 115 -21.03 3.67 4.17
C ASP A 115 -21.81 3.13 5.37
N LEU A 116 -22.86 2.33 5.13
CA LEU A 116 -23.62 1.66 6.20
C LEU A 116 -22.74 0.67 6.98
N LEU A 117 -21.93 -0.11 6.27
CA LEU A 117 -20.99 -1.07 6.87
C LEU A 117 -19.96 -0.35 7.75
N ALA A 118 -19.47 0.81 7.33
CA ALA A 118 -18.57 1.64 8.12
C ALA A 118 -19.23 2.19 9.39
N ARG A 119 -20.50 2.62 9.28
CA ARG A 119 -21.29 3.07 10.44
C ARG A 119 -21.52 1.96 11.46
N ASP A 120 -21.82 0.76 11.01
CA ASP A 120 -21.95 -0.43 11.85
C ASP A 120 -20.64 -0.76 12.57
N ALA A 121 -19.50 -0.46 11.96
CA ALA A 121 -18.18 -0.60 12.58
C ALA A 121 -17.85 0.51 13.58
N GLY A 122 -18.63 1.61 13.62
CA GLY A 122 -18.44 2.75 14.52
C GLY A 122 -17.80 3.99 13.88
N ILE A 123 -17.58 3.99 12.57
CA ILE A 123 -17.06 5.15 11.82
C ILE A 123 -18.25 6.01 11.39
N ARG A 124 -18.26 7.27 11.84
CA ARG A 124 -19.36 8.20 11.57
C ARG A 124 -19.14 9.09 10.36
N GLU A 125 -17.90 9.22 9.93
CA GLU A 125 -17.50 10.15 8.88
C GLU A 125 -16.85 9.38 7.73
N ALA A 126 -17.40 9.55 6.52
CA ALA A 126 -16.87 8.95 5.31
C ALA A 126 -16.60 10.05 4.28
N LEU A 127 -15.42 10.04 3.69
CA LEU A 127 -14.99 10.94 2.63
C LEU A 127 -14.79 10.14 1.35
N HIS A 128 -15.36 10.62 0.26
CA HIS A 128 -15.14 10.02 -1.05
C HIS A 128 -13.93 10.68 -1.73
N ALA A 129 -12.90 9.89 -2.03
CA ALA A 129 -11.74 10.37 -2.76
C ALA A 129 -12.09 10.68 -4.22
N VAL A 130 -11.66 11.85 -4.68
CA VAL A 130 -11.90 12.31 -6.05
C VAL A 130 -10.60 12.85 -6.65
N ARG A 131 -10.52 12.88 -7.99
CA ARG A 131 -9.43 13.57 -8.69
C ARG A 131 -9.79 15.06 -8.88
N PRO A 132 -8.86 15.99 -8.63
CA PRO A 132 -9.07 17.38 -9.00
C PRO A 132 -9.23 17.48 -10.54
N LYS A 133 -10.21 18.23 -10.99
CA LYS A 133 -10.30 18.60 -12.41
C LYS A 133 -9.12 19.49 -12.75
N LEU A 134 -8.32 19.10 -13.72
CA LEU A 134 -7.35 20.00 -14.32
C LEU A 134 -8.13 21.16 -14.96
N VAL A 135 -8.09 22.34 -14.33
CA VAL A 135 -8.55 23.56 -14.95
C VAL A 135 -7.55 23.86 -16.06
N VAL A 136 -7.87 23.49 -17.27
CA VAL A 136 -7.17 24.02 -18.45
C VAL A 136 -7.49 25.50 -18.47
N ALA A 137 -6.53 26.33 -18.08
CA ALA A 137 -6.70 27.77 -18.21
C ALA A 137 -7.05 28.09 -19.66
N PRO A 138 -8.13 28.87 -19.93
CA PRO A 138 -8.47 29.23 -21.29
C PRO A 138 -7.27 29.96 -21.90
N ALA A 139 -6.83 29.46 -23.06
CA ALA A 139 -5.80 30.12 -23.83
C ALA A 139 -6.27 31.56 -24.06
N LYS A 140 -5.51 32.52 -23.53
CA LYS A 140 -5.76 33.95 -23.69
C LYS A 140 -5.63 34.26 -25.18
N PRO A 141 -6.59 34.95 -25.81
CA PRO A 141 -6.58 35.31 -27.22
C PRO A 141 -5.41 36.22 -27.60
#